data_46c9a9550807a7a3bdca7e1ee9f1b4ee
#
_entry.id   46c9a9550807a7a3bdca7e1ee9f1b4ee
#
_cell.length_a   1.000
_cell.length_b   1.000
_cell.length_c   1.000
_cell.angle_alpha   90.00
_cell.angle_beta   90.00
_cell.angle_gamma   90.00
#
_symmetry.space_group_name_H-M   'P 1'
#
loop_
_entity.id
_entity.type
_entity.pdbx_description
1 polymer ?
#
loop_
_entity_poly.entity_id
_entity_poly.type
_entity_poly.pdbx_seq_one_letter_code
_entity_poly.pdbx_strand_id
1 'polypeptide(L)'
;MSRGVRGAAAILTLPALAFLAPRPAVADEALLNLLRAGGQVIVMRHAATDRSLGDPPGFRLGDCSTQRNLSEEGRAQARRVGAAFASGGVPIGRVLSSQWCRCLETARLAFGTAEPWPALNSSFRDRTLEADRTREVRALASERPAKGNLVLVTHQVNIGALSGVYPVEGELVVLTPLGQGNFRVAGTMRP
;
A
#
# COMPACT_ATOMS: atom_id res chain seq x y z
N MET A 1 24.02 -8.38 -79.27
CA MET A 1 22.79 -9.01 -78.75
C MET A 1 23.11 -9.45 -77.30
N SER A 2 22.73 -8.62 -76.32
CA SER A 2 23.01 -8.88 -74.86
C SER A 2 21.68 -9.06 -74.17
N ARG A 3 21.43 -10.21 -73.56
CA ARG A 3 20.24 -10.58 -72.81
C ARG A 3 20.49 -10.20 -71.36
N GLY A 4 19.82 -9.20 -70.85
CA GLY A 4 19.82 -8.86 -69.41
C GLY A 4 18.95 -9.82 -68.64
N VAL A 5 19.55 -10.43 -67.64
CA VAL A 5 18.84 -11.25 -66.63
C VAL A 5 18.34 -10.33 -65.53
N ARG A 6 17.02 -10.23 -65.38
CA ARG A 6 16.39 -9.54 -64.25
C ARG A 6 16.22 -10.50 -63.11
N GLY A 7 17.03 -10.34 -62.07
CA GLY A 7 16.85 -11.04 -60.78
C GLY A 7 15.72 -10.42 -59.97
N ALA A 8 14.69 -11.20 -59.66
CA ALA A 8 13.64 -10.80 -58.74
C ALA A 8 14.10 -11.08 -57.28
N ALA A 9 14.24 -10.05 -56.47
CA ALA A 9 14.50 -10.20 -55.05
C ALA A 9 13.18 -10.47 -54.31
N ALA A 10 13.05 -11.64 -53.72
CA ALA A 10 11.92 -12.00 -52.87
C ALA A 10 12.17 -11.40 -51.46
N ILE A 11 11.32 -10.47 -51.08
CA ILE A 11 11.31 -9.88 -49.70
C ILE A 11 10.56 -10.87 -48.80
N LEU A 12 11.28 -11.59 -47.94
CA LEU A 12 10.68 -12.38 -46.86
C LEU A 12 10.26 -11.42 -45.71
N THR A 13 8.96 -11.18 -45.59
CA THR A 13 8.38 -10.52 -44.42
C THR A 13 8.20 -11.52 -43.28
N LEU A 14 9.03 -11.45 -42.25
CA LEU A 14 8.79 -12.18 -41.02
C LEU A 14 7.60 -11.54 -40.23
N PRO A 15 6.63 -12.37 -39.76
CA PRO A 15 5.59 -11.86 -38.90
C PRO A 15 6.20 -11.51 -37.54
N ALA A 16 6.05 -10.23 -37.11
CA ALA A 16 6.38 -9.81 -35.76
C ALA A 16 5.39 -10.46 -34.77
N LEU A 17 5.86 -11.43 -34.00
CA LEU A 17 5.12 -11.95 -32.85
C LEU A 17 5.07 -10.81 -31.81
N ALA A 18 3.91 -10.15 -31.71
CA ALA A 18 3.63 -9.24 -30.62
C ALA A 18 3.52 -10.04 -29.31
N PHE A 19 4.55 -10.00 -28.48
CA PHE A 19 4.45 -10.46 -27.09
C PHE A 19 3.43 -9.57 -26.36
N LEU A 20 2.21 -10.05 -26.15
CA LEU A 20 1.28 -9.46 -25.20
C LEU A 20 1.85 -9.71 -23.79
N ALA A 21 2.50 -8.70 -23.22
CA ALA A 21 2.82 -8.71 -21.81
C ALA A 21 1.51 -8.85 -20.99
N PRO A 22 1.47 -9.71 -19.95
CA PRO A 22 0.26 -9.86 -19.15
C PRO A 22 -0.14 -8.51 -18.55
N ARG A 23 -1.39 -8.12 -18.75
CA ARG A 23 -1.96 -6.86 -18.31
C ARG A 23 -1.98 -6.82 -16.78
N PRO A 24 -1.47 -5.76 -16.13
CA PRO A 24 -1.60 -5.56 -14.68
C PRO A 24 -3.07 -5.52 -14.19
N ALA A 25 -4.01 -5.20 -15.08
CA ALA A 25 -5.44 -5.10 -14.79
C ALA A 25 -6.10 -6.37 -14.20
N VAL A 26 -5.59 -7.56 -14.45
CA VAL A 26 -6.20 -8.82 -13.95
C VAL A 26 -5.82 -9.06 -12.48
N ALA A 27 -4.60 -8.72 -12.08
CA ALA A 27 -4.16 -8.87 -10.69
C ALA A 27 -4.86 -7.85 -9.77
N ASP A 28 -5.04 -6.61 -10.24
CA ASP A 28 -5.74 -5.56 -9.50
C ASP A 28 -7.22 -5.89 -9.32
N GLU A 29 -7.89 -6.44 -10.34
CA GLU A 29 -9.30 -6.84 -10.24
C GLU A 29 -9.51 -8.02 -9.28
N ALA A 30 -8.62 -9.01 -9.29
CA ALA A 30 -8.69 -10.13 -8.34
C ALA A 30 -8.52 -9.62 -6.89
N LEU A 31 -7.60 -8.67 -6.67
CA LEU A 31 -7.37 -8.08 -5.36
C LEU A 31 -8.56 -7.23 -4.90
N LEU A 32 -9.16 -6.46 -5.81
CA LEU A 32 -10.39 -5.70 -5.54
C LEU A 32 -11.56 -6.61 -5.18
N ASN A 33 -11.75 -7.71 -5.89
CA ASN A 33 -12.80 -8.69 -5.57
C ASN A 33 -12.61 -9.30 -4.18
N LEU A 34 -11.35 -9.59 -3.80
CA LEU A 34 -11.01 -10.04 -2.46
C LEU A 34 -11.38 -9.00 -1.40
N LEU A 35 -11.08 -7.72 -1.65
CA LEU A 35 -11.41 -6.60 -0.75
C LEU A 35 -12.91 -6.34 -0.66
N ARG A 36 -13.67 -6.46 -1.76
CA ARG A 36 -15.14 -6.36 -1.78
C ARG A 36 -15.81 -7.41 -0.90
N ALA A 37 -15.24 -8.62 -0.85
CA ALA A 37 -15.74 -9.68 0.02
C ALA A 37 -15.50 -9.40 1.52
N GLY A 38 -14.64 -8.44 1.85
CA GLY A 38 -14.27 -8.11 3.23
C GLY A 38 -13.44 -9.18 3.92
N GLY A 39 -13.13 -8.95 5.19
CA GLY A 39 -12.36 -9.90 6.00
C GLY A 39 -10.87 -9.92 5.71
N GLN A 40 -10.34 -8.91 5.00
CA GLN A 40 -8.91 -8.73 4.77
C GLN A 40 -8.33 -7.69 5.74
N VAL A 41 -7.01 -7.69 5.87
CA VAL A 41 -6.26 -6.63 6.55
C VAL A 41 -5.44 -5.87 5.50
N ILE A 42 -5.64 -4.57 5.48
CA ILE A 42 -4.97 -3.64 4.55
C ILE A 42 -3.95 -2.85 5.34
N VAL A 43 -2.68 -3.04 5.04
CA VAL A 43 -1.60 -2.28 5.67
C VAL A 43 -1.12 -1.22 4.70
N MET A 44 -1.35 0.04 5.02
CA MET A 44 -1.04 1.18 4.17
C MET A 44 0.15 1.95 4.72
N ARG A 45 1.15 2.21 3.88
CA ARG A 45 2.13 3.24 4.20
C ARG A 45 1.48 4.61 4.08
N HIS A 46 1.74 5.51 5.06
CA HIS A 46 1.28 6.89 4.97
C HIS A 46 1.51 7.49 3.57
N ALA A 47 0.68 8.43 3.18
CA ALA A 47 0.79 9.13 1.90
C ALA A 47 2.06 10.01 1.82
N ALA A 48 2.32 10.57 0.64
CA ALA A 48 3.52 11.33 0.36
C ALA A 48 3.71 12.51 1.34
N THR A 49 4.97 12.68 1.78
CA THR A 49 5.35 13.72 2.74
C THR A 49 6.21 14.78 2.09
N ASP A 50 6.31 15.95 2.72
CA ASP A 50 7.30 16.93 2.34
C ASP A 50 8.72 16.38 2.59
N ARG A 51 9.44 16.10 1.50
CA ARG A 51 10.79 15.51 1.55
C ARG A 51 11.89 16.52 1.83
N SER A 52 11.59 17.81 1.76
CA SER A 52 12.53 18.88 2.11
C SER A 52 12.83 18.89 3.61
N LEU A 53 11.93 18.31 4.41
CA LEU A 53 12.04 18.20 5.84
C LEU A 53 12.21 16.73 6.26
N GLY A 54 13.26 16.42 7.02
CA GLY A 54 13.34 15.17 7.79
C GLY A 54 12.38 15.23 8.99
N ASP A 55 12.24 14.13 9.74
CA ASP A 55 11.62 14.20 11.06
C ASP A 55 12.59 14.94 11.99
N PRO A 56 12.25 16.12 12.54
CA PRO A 56 13.17 16.91 13.36
C PRO A 56 13.64 16.14 14.60
N PRO A 57 14.86 16.37 15.08
CA PRO A 57 15.23 15.95 16.42
C PRO A 57 14.28 16.62 17.43
N GLY A 58 13.71 15.87 18.37
CA GLY A 58 12.80 16.43 19.37
C GLY A 58 11.35 16.59 18.89
N PHE A 59 10.94 15.89 17.82
CA PHE A 59 9.51 15.79 17.47
C PHE A 59 8.70 15.29 18.67
N ARG A 60 7.46 15.73 18.77
CA ARG A 60 6.50 15.27 19.78
C ARG A 60 5.28 14.65 19.09
N LEU A 61 4.90 13.46 19.55
CA LEU A 61 3.60 12.87 19.17
C LEU A 61 2.49 13.79 19.72
N GLY A 62 1.48 14.04 18.90
CA GLY A 62 0.39 14.97 19.25
C GLY A 62 0.65 16.44 18.88
N ASP A 63 1.88 16.81 18.54
CA ASP A 63 2.22 18.15 18.06
C ASP A 63 2.74 18.10 16.62
N CYS A 64 1.82 18.27 15.67
CA CYS A 64 2.12 18.14 14.25
C CYS A 64 3.10 19.20 13.72
N SER A 65 3.22 20.35 14.38
CA SER A 65 4.18 21.39 13.99
C SER A 65 5.64 20.94 14.14
N THR A 66 5.88 19.92 14.97
CA THR A 66 7.20 19.34 15.23
C THR A 66 7.50 18.10 14.37
N GLN A 67 6.64 17.74 13.42
CA GLN A 67 6.75 16.53 12.64
C GLN A 67 6.84 16.82 11.14
N ARG A 68 7.41 15.88 10.40
CA ARG A 68 7.29 15.86 8.94
C ARG A 68 5.87 15.41 8.58
N ASN A 69 5.10 16.31 7.97
CA ASN A 69 3.71 16.13 7.61
C ASN A 69 3.51 15.74 6.14
N LEU A 70 2.27 15.48 5.73
CA LEU A 70 1.92 15.24 4.34
C LEU A 70 2.20 16.50 3.50
N SER A 71 2.66 16.26 2.27
CA SER A 71 2.65 17.29 1.23
C SER A 71 1.22 17.45 0.68
N GLU A 72 0.98 18.50 -0.12
CA GLU A 72 -0.32 18.65 -0.81
C GLU A 72 -0.59 17.47 -1.75
N GLU A 73 0.43 16.97 -2.44
CA GLU A 73 0.32 15.76 -3.25
C GLU A 73 -0.05 14.54 -2.39
N GLY A 74 0.54 14.42 -1.18
CA GLY A 74 0.19 13.35 -0.25
C GLY A 74 -1.28 13.42 0.21
N ARG A 75 -1.79 14.62 0.48
CA ARG A 75 -3.21 14.82 0.80
C ARG A 75 -4.11 14.41 -0.36
N ALA A 76 -3.76 14.83 -1.58
CA ALA A 76 -4.48 14.43 -2.78
C ALA A 76 -4.41 12.91 -2.99
N GLN A 77 -3.24 12.28 -2.80
CA GLN A 77 -3.06 10.84 -2.88
C GLN A 77 -3.96 10.09 -1.88
N ALA A 78 -4.01 10.53 -0.61
CA ALA A 78 -4.86 9.91 0.39
C ALA A 78 -6.35 9.98 0.01
N ARG A 79 -6.81 11.12 -0.52
CA ARG A 79 -8.20 11.26 -1.01
C ARG A 79 -8.48 10.35 -2.20
N ARG A 80 -7.53 10.19 -3.15
CA ARG A 80 -7.67 9.26 -4.29
C ARG A 80 -7.84 7.81 -3.80
N VAL A 81 -7.05 7.39 -2.81
CA VAL A 81 -7.22 6.07 -2.19
C VAL A 81 -8.66 5.91 -1.67
N GLY A 82 -9.16 6.87 -0.90
CA GLY A 82 -10.54 6.83 -0.39
C GLY A 82 -11.59 6.77 -1.48
N ALA A 83 -11.45 7.59 -2.52
CA ALA A 83 -12.35 7.59 -3.67
C ALA A 83 -12.35 6.24 -4.41
N ALA A 84 -11.16 5.63 -4.61
CA ALA A 84 -11.03 4.32 -5.25
C ALA A 84 -11.71 3.21 -4.43
N PHE A 85 -11.58 3.25 -3.11
CA PHE A 85 -12.25 2.28 -2.22
C PHE A 85 -13.77 2.46 -2.22
N ALA A 86 -14.25 3.70 -2.17
CA ALA A 86 -15.68 4.00 -2.22
C ALA A 86 -16.30 3.58 -3.57
N SER A 87 -15.69 3.98 -4.69
CA SER A 87 -16.16 3.62 -6.03
C SER A 87 -16.02 2.12 -6.31
N GLY A 88 -15.00 1.47 -5.72
CA GLY A 88 -14.79 0.03 -5.79
C GLY A 88 -15.76 -0.80 -4.95
N GLY A 89 -16.58 -0.17 -4.11
CA GLY A 89 -17.50 -0.89 -3.21
C GLY A 89 -16.79 -1.70 -2.12
N VAL A 90 -15.59 -1.27 -1.70
CA VAL A 90 -14.79 -1.98 -0.69
C VAL A 90 -15.25 -1.61 0.72
N PRO A 91 -15.82 -2.55 1.50
CA PRO A 91 -16.30 -2.27 2.85
C PRO A 91 -15.12 -2.09 3.81
N ILE A 92 -15.10 -0.96 4.53
CA ILE A 92 -14.14 -0.67 5.60
C ILE A 92 -14.84 -0.83 6.95
N GLY A 93 -14.25 -1.63 7.84
CA GLY A 93 -14.76 -1.85 9.19
C GLY A 93 -14.08 -0.94 10.20
N ARG A 94 -12.80 -1.15 10.47
CA ARG A 94 -12.02 -0.41 11.45
C ARG A 94 -10.76 0.17 10.82
N VAL A 95 -10.35 1.36 11.24
CA VAL A 95 -9.14 2.03 10.75
C VAL A 95 -8.26 2.39 11.93
N LEU A 96 -7.15 1.70 12.06
CA LEU A 96 -6.10 1.97 13.05
C LEU A 96 -4.94 2.73 12.40
N SER A 97 -4.34 3.61 13.12
CA SER A 97 -3.23 4.43 12.63
C SER A 97 -2.12 4.59 13.65
N SER A 98 -0.89 4.64 13.15
CA SER A 98 0.20 5.21 13.93
C SER A 98 -0.18 6.60 14.45
N GLN A 99 0.30 6.95 15.63
CA GLN A 99 0.06 8.26 16.26
C GLN A 99 0.79 9.42 15.57
N TRP A 100 1.64 9.15 14.58
CA TRP A 100 2.29 10.17 13.79
C TRP A 100 1.28 10.94 12.93
N CYS A 101 1.39 12.27 12.91
CA CYS A 101 0.41 13.14 12.24
C CYS A 101 0.19 12.77 10.78
N ARG A 102 1.25 12.46 10.02
CA ARG A 102 1.13 12.00 8.63
C ARG A 102 0.31 10.73 8.45
N CYS A 103 0.36 9.80 9.43
CA CYS A 103 -0.45 8.58 9.38
C CYS A 103 -1.90 8.86 9.73
N LEU A 104 -2.14 9.63 10.79
CA LEU A 104 -3.49 10.03 11.22
C LEU A 104 -4.20 10.84 10.12
N GLU A 105 -3.48 11.79 9.49
CA GLU A 105 -4.03 12.59 8.38
C GLU A 105 -4.31 11.72 7.16
N THR A 106 -3.40 10.80 6.78
CA THR A 106 -3.64 9.83 5.70
C THR A 106 -4.91 9.02 5.97
N ALA A 107 -5.06 8.45 7.17
CA ALA A 107 -6.21 7.64 7.53
C ALA A 107 -7.53 8.43 7.47
N ARG A 108 -7.55 9.65 8.00
CA ARG A 108 -8.75 10.51 7.98
C ARG A 108 -9.14 10.92 6.57
N LEU A 109 -8.18 11.30 5.73
CA LEU A 109 -8.43 11.72 4.35
C LEU A 109 -8.90 10.56 3.45
N ALA A 110 -8.35 9.36 3.66
CA ALA A 110 -8.70 8.19 2.87
C ALA A 110 -9.98 7.50 3.37
N PHE A 111 -10.18 7.37 4.68
CA PHE A 111 -11.21 6.50 5.26
C PHE A 111 -12.17 7.23 6.21
N GLY A 112 -12.06 8.54 6.36
CA GLY A 112 -12.95 9.36 7.21
C GLY A 112 -12.70 9.25 8.71
N THR A 113 -11.87 8.30 9.16
CA THR A 113 -11.59 8.06 10.58
C THR A 113 -10.15 7.61 10.79
N ALA A 114 -9.67 7.71 12.03
CA ALA A 114 -8.36 7.20 12.43
C ALA A 114 -8.36 6.96 13.95
N GLU A 115 -8.25 5.71 14.36
CA GLU A 115 -8.04 5.33 15.75
C GLU A 115 -6.53 5.19 16.01
N PRO A 116 -5.94 6.02 16.89
CA PRO A 116 -4.52 5.94 17.18
C PRO A 116 -4.16 4.61 17.88
N TRP A 117 -3.14 3.92 17.37
CA TRP A 117 -2.63 2.70 18.00
C TRP A 117 -1.10 2.71 18.08
N PRO A 118 -0.50 2.73 19.29
CA PRO A 118 0.95 2.85 19.47
C PRO A 118 1.79 1.76 18.80
N ALA A 119 1.25 0.54 18.65
CA ALA A 119 1.95 -0.56 17.98
C ALA A 119 2.28 -0.24 16.51
N LEU A 120 1.56 0.67 15.87
CA LEU A 120 1.82 1.14 14.50
C LEU A 120 2.85 2.28 14.42
N ASN A 121 3.37 2.80 15.55
CA ASN A 121 4.37 3.85 15.53
C ASN A 121 5.67 3.38 14.90
N SER A 122 6.35 4.30 14.19
CA SER A 122 7.60 4.01 13.50
C SER A 122 8.68 3.47 14.44
N SER A 123 9.30 2.36 14.06
CA SER A 123 10.49 1.82 14.71
C SER A 123 11.80 2.31 14.07
N PHE A 124 11.73 3.27 13.14
CA PHE A 124 12.91 3.72 12.37
C PHE A 124 14.03 4.29 13.25
N ARG A 125 13.68 5.08 14.27
CA ARG A 125 14.65 5.72 15.19
C ARG A 125 14.98 4.87 16.41
N ASP A 126 14.03 4.05 16.84
CA ASP A 126 14.18 3.17 17.99
C ASP A 126 13.66 1.78 17.64
N ARG A 127 14.59 0.88 17.43
CA ARG A 127 14.30 -0.51 17.08
C ARG A 127 14.10 -1.43 18.28
N THR A 128 14.30 -0.92 19.49
CA THR A 128 14.16 -1.74 20.70
C THR A 128 12.75 -2.32 20.87
N LEU A 129 11.73 -1.56 20.42
CA LEU A 129 10.32 -1.97 20.46
C LEU A 129 9.81 -2.62 19.16
N GLU A 130 10.68 -2.79 18.15
CA GLU A 130 10.23 -3.29 16.84
C GLU A 130 9.65 -4.70 16.93
N ALA A 131 10.33 -5.60 17.61
CA ALA A 131 9.89 -6.99 17.74
C ALA A 131 8.55 -7.11 18.48
N ASP A 132 8.37 -6.36 19.56
CA ASP A 132 7.13 -6.39 20.37
C ASP A 132 5.96 -5.79 19.61
N ARG A 133 6.16 -4.63 18.98
CA ARG A 133 5.15 -3.99 18.13
C ARG A 133 4.77 -4.88 16.94
N THR A 134 5.76 -5.46 16.27
CA THR A 134 5.51 -6.37 15.13
C THR A 134 4.70 -7.58 15.57
N ARG A 135 4.99 -8.15 16.74
CA ARG A 135 4.25 -9.29 17.31
C ARG A 135 2.79 -8.88 17.61
N GLU A 136 2.57 -7.72 18.20
CA GLU A 136 1.23 -7.20 18.51
C GLU A 136 0.42 -6.95 17.25
N VAL A 137 1.02 -6.28 16.24
CA VAL A 137 0.37 -6.03 14.94
C VAL A 137 0.10 -7.34 14.19
N ARG A 138 1.04 -8.30 14.24
CA ARG A 138 0.88 -9.62 13.63
C ARG A 138 -0.27 -10.40 14.24
N ALA A 139 -0.42 -10.39 15.57
CA ALA A 139 -1.53 -11.02 16.24
C ALA A 139 -2.87 -10.49 15.73
N LEU A 140 -3.04 -9.16 15.67
CA LEU A 140 -4.25 -8.56 15.13
C LEU A 140 -4.45 -8.83 13.63
N ALA A 141 -3.38 -8.74 12.83
CA ALA A 141 -3.45 -8.95 11.39
C ALA A 141 -3.71 -10.41 10.98
N SER A 142 -3.53 -11.35 11.89
CA SER A 142 -3.83 -12.77 11.67
C SER A 142 -5.30 -13.11 11.87
N GLU A 143 -6.07 -12.24 12.53
CA GLU A 143 -7.46 -12.48 12.85
C GLU A 143 -8.38 -11.87 11.78
N ARG A 144 -9.38 -12.66 11.34
CA ARG A 144 -10.35 -12.17 10.35
C ARG A 144 -11.18 -11.04 10.96
N PRO A 145 -11.21 -9.84 10.36
CA PRO A 145 -12.06 -8.75 10.82
C PRO A 145 -13.54 -9.16 10.87
N ALA A 146 -14.22 -8.86 11.98
CA ALA A 146 -15.63 -9.20 12.16
C ALA A 146 -16.55 -8.43 11.21
N LYS A 147 -16.13 -7.26 10.70
CA LYS A 147 -16.91 -6.41 9.81
C LYS A 147 -15.98 -5.74 8.79
N GLY A 148 -16.33 -5.84 7.50
CA GLY A 148 -15.58 -5.23 6.40
C GLY A 148 -14.10 -5.64 6.37
N ASN A 149 -13.23 -4.73 6.00
CA ASN A 149 -11.78 -4.88 6.07
C ASN A 149 -11.21 -4.04 7.22
N LEU A 150 -10.13 -4.52 7.84
CA LEU A 150 -9.33 -3.76 8.79
C LEU A 150 -8.26 -2.97 8.03
N VAL A 151 -8.13 -1.69 8.31
CA VAL A 151 -7.05 -0.83 7.76
C VAL A 151 -6.06 -0.48 8.85
N LEU A 152 -4.76 -0.61 8.55
CA LEU A 152 -3.64 -0.27 9.41
C LEU A 152 -2.76 0.75 8.68
N VAL A 153 -2.78 2.02 9.08
CA VAL A 153 -1.94 3.06 8.46
C VAL A 153 -0.66 3.25 9.28
N THR A 154 0.49 2.99 8.66
CA THR A 154 1.78 2.97 9.35
C THR A 154 2.95 3.38 8.45
N HIS A 155 4.15 2.91 8.73
CA HIS A 155 5.43 3.29 8.14
C HIS A 155 6.07 2.13 7.39
N GLN A 156 6.90 2.43 6.37
CA GLN A 156 7.57 1.41 5.55
C GLN A 156 8.33 0.36 6.40
N VAL A 157 9.07 0.81 7.42
CA VAL A 157 9.87 -0.09 8.27
C VAL A 157 9.01 -1.11 9.00
N ASN A 158 7.84 -0.67 9.52
CA ASN A 158 6.90 -1.53 10.21
C ASN A 158 6.24 -2.54 9.25
N ILE A 159 5.89 -2.09 8.03
CA ILE A 159 5.32 -2.98 7.00
C ILE A 159 6.36 -4.02 6.57
N GLY A 160 7.62 -3.59 6.37
CA GLY A 160 8.73 -4.49 6.06
C GLY A 160 8.94 -5.55 7.14
N ALA A 161 8.98 -5.15 8.42
CA ALA A 161 9.12 -6.07 9.54
C ALA A 161 7.94 -7.05 9.67
N LEU A 162 6.71 -6.59 9.35
CA LEU A 162 5.49 -7.41 9.43
C LEU A 162 5.40 -8.43 8.28
N SER A 163 5.61 -7.98 7.03
CA SER A 163 5.22 -8.71 5.81
C SER A 163 6.37 -9.03 4.85
N GLY A 164 7.55 -8.47 5.04
CA GLY A 164 8.66 -8.54 4.08
C GLY A 164 8.49 -7.61 2.87
N VAL A 165 7.39 -6.86 2.76
CA VAL A 165 7.12 -5.92 1.67
C VAL A 165 7.49 -4.50 2.07
N TYR A 166 8.18 -3.77 1.20
CA TYR A 166 8.61 -2.38 1.44
C TYR A 166 7.88 -1.40 0.50
N PRO A 167 6.63 -1.04 0.82
CA PRO A 167 5.80 -0.23 -0.07
C PRO A 167 6.32 1.20 -0.20
N VAL A 168 6.02 1.85 -1.34
CA VAL A 168 6.21 3.29 -1.49
C VAL A 168 5.11 4.06 -0.75
N GLU A 169 5.26 5.39 -0.60
CA GLU A 169 4.26 6.24 0.05
C GLU A 169 2.88 6.10 -0.63
N GLY A 170 1.84 5.88 0.16
CA GLY A 170 0.47 5.67 -0.30
C GLY A 170 0.14 4.27 -0.84
N GLU A 171 1.13 3.38 -0.92
CA GLU A 171 0.90 2.01 -1.36
C GLU A 171 0.32 1.15 -0.22
N LEU A 172 -0.53 0.21 -0.62
CA LEU A 172 -1.21 -0.72 0.27
C LEU A 172 -0.70 -2.14 0.07
N VAL A 173 -0.57 -2.87 1.17
CA VAL A 173 -0.31 -4.32 1.19
C VAL A 173 -1.55 -5.00 1.75
N VAL A 174 -2.11 -5.95 1.01
CA VAL A 174 -3.30 -6.70 1.41
C VAL A 174 -2.87 -8.03 2.00
N LEU A 175 -3.32 -8.29 3.22
CA LEU A 175 -3.07 -9.51 3.95
C LEU A 175 -4.37 -10.30 4.10
N THR A 176 -4.33 -11.60 3.78
CA THR A 176 -5.42 -12.54 4.10
C THR A 176 -5.11 -13.20 5.43
N PRO A 177 -5.90 -12.95 6.48
CA PRO A 177 -5.74 -13.59 7.78
C PRO A 177 -5.90 -15.13 7.71
N LEU A 178 -5.07 -15.85 8.45
CA LEU A 178 -5.10 -17.32 8.55
C LEU A 178 -5.22 -17.83 10.00
N GLY A 179 -5.34 -16.90 10.96
CA GLY A 179 -5.38 -17.24 12.40
C GLY A 179 -4.02 -17.53 13.01
N GLN A 180 -3.96 -17.56 14.34
CA GLN A 180 -2.80 -18.01 15.11
C GLN A 180 -1.48 -17.30 14.76
N GLY A 181 -1.53 -15.98 14.56
CA GLY A 181 -0.35 -15.18 14.21
C GLY A 181 0.06 -15.28 12.72
N ASN A 182 -0.71 -15.97 11.88
CA ASN A 182 -0.40 -16.20 10.47
C ASN A 182 -1.31 -15.43 9.54
N PHE A 183 -0.75 -14.99 8.42
CA PHE A 183 -1.46 -14.39 7.28
C PHE A 183 -0.66 -14.65 5.99
N ARG A 184 -1.31 -14.48 4.86
CA ARG A 184 -0.69 -14.52 3.54
C ARG A 184 -0.75 -13.12 2.93
N VAL A 185 0.34 -12.65 2.32
CA VAL A 185 0.31 -11.47 1.47
C VAL A 185 -0.46 -11.80 0.19
N ALA A 186 -1.61 -11.16 0.01
CA ALA A 186 -2.47 -11.36 -1.16
C ALA A 186 -1.98 -10.55 -2.36
N GLY A 187 -1.39 -9.38 -2.11
CA GLY A 187 -0.84 -8.51 -3.14
C GLY A 187 -0.62 -7.08 -2.62
N THR A 188 -0.19 -6.21 -3.52
CA THR A 188 -0.04 -4.78 -3.28
C THR A 188 -0.84 -4.00 -4.31
N MET A 189 -1.27 -2.78 -3.96
CA MET A 189 -1.99 -1.89 -4.88
C MET A 189 -1.70 -0.42 -4.64
N ARG A 190 -1.83 0.37 -5.70
CA ARG A 190 -1.67 1.84 -5.71
C ARG A 190 -2.88 2.45 -6.39
N PRO A 191 -3.94 2.75 -5.66
CA PRO A 191 -5.14 3.41 -6.20
C PRO A 191 -4.88 4.80 -6.71
#